data_9b492718cea218f72f39e70dee73c278
#
_entry.id   9b492718cea218f72f39e70dee73c278
#
_cell.length_a   1.000
_cell.length_b   1.000
_cell.length_c   1.000
_cell.angle_alpha   90.00
_cell.angle_beta   90.00
_cell.angle_gamma   90.00
#
_symmetry.space_group_name_H-M   'P 1'
#
loop_
_entity.id
_entity.type
_entity.pdbx_description
1 polymer ?
#
loop_
_entity_poly.entity_id
_entity_poly.type
_entity_poly.pdbx_seq_one_letter_code
_entity_poly.pdbx_strand_id
1 'polypeptide(L)'
;MMSNKNLSLLFTGQGSQYPEMGLDLIKEYEWVKERYSISSDILGYNVLDAQNDHNLLNLTEYSQPMIFIFSSIIIDLLKDKISENYRDINIAGHSLGEYCSLYFANALNFEDMLKVVKSRGEAMSIVSNPNKYAMYAILKKEEQIIDESIFGNGVYMANLNSDKQIVICGLKEKLESFKEKYNLGKYIPL
;
A
#
# COMPACT_ATOMS: atom_id res chain seq x y z
N MET A 1 -18.65 -27.94 -12.66
CA MET A 1 -18.97 -27.86 -11.22
C MET A 1 -17.98 -26.88 -10.63
N MET A 2 -18.44 -25.76 -10.05
CA MET A 2 -17.55 -24.86 -9.29
C MET A 2 -16.90 -25.66 -8.15
N SER A 3 -15.59 -25.48 -7.97
CA SER A 3 -14.86 -26.10 -6.86
C SER A 3 -15.39 -25.52 -5.54
N ASN A 4 -15.59 -26.35 -4.54
CA ASN A 4 -15.95 -25.92 -3.17
C ASN A 4 -14.72 -25.31 -2.45
N LYS A 5 -13.78 -24.71 -3.17
CA LYS A 5 -12.55 -24.14 -2.63
C LYS A 5 -12.76 -22.67 -2.31
N ASN A 6 -12.31 -22.27 -1.14
CA ASN A 6 -12.22 -20.88 -0.73
C ASN A 6 -10.87 -20.32 -1.19
N LEU A 7 -10.84 -19.05 -1.57
CA LEU A 7 -9.64 -18.32 -1.93
C LEU A 7 -9.52 -17.07 -1.05
N SER A 8 -8.32 -16.78 -0.60
CA SER A 8 -8.02 -15.49 0.03
C SER A 8 -6.98 -14.75 -0.81
N LEU A 9 -7.30 -13.54 -1.25
CA LEU A 9 -6.41 -12.65 -1.99
C LEU A 9 -5.90 -11.57 -1.05
N LEU A 10 -4.58 -11.47 -0.95
CA LEU A 10 -3.91 -10.46 -0.13
C LEU A 10 -3.12 -9.51 -1.03
N PHE A 11 -3.48 -8.23 -0.97
CA PHE A 11 -2.83 -7.19 -1.77
C PHE A 11 -1.75 -6.48 -0.96
N THR A 12 -0.56 -6.38 -1.55
CA THR A 12 0.60 -5.73 -0.93
C THR A 12 0.46 -4.21 -0.94
N GLY A 13 1.21 -3.56 -0.05
CA GLY A 13 1.33 -2.11 0.03
C GLY A 13 2.68 -1.59 -0.44
N GLN A 14 2.98 -0.35 -0.05
CA GLN A 14 4.26 0.30 -0.32
C GLN A 14 5.43 -0.55 0.21
N GLY A 15 6.52 -0.62 -0.58
CA GLY A 15 7.66 -1.50 -0.36
C GLY A 15 7.68 -2.72 -1.28
N SER A 16 6.60 -2.95 -2.06
CA SER A 16 6.53 -4.03 -3.05
C SER A 16 6.88 -3.59 -4.47
N GLN A 17 7.13 -2.29 -4.70
CA GLN A 17 7.52 -1.76 -6.01
C GLN A 17 8.95 -2.18 -6.39
N TYR A 18 9.16 -2.37 -7.68
CA TYR A 18 10.48 -2.64 -8.25
C TYR A 18 10.57 -2.03 -9.66
N PRO A 19 11.79 -1.72 -10.15
CA PRO A 19 11.97 -1.22 -11.51
C PRO A 19 11.41 -2.19 -12.56
N GLU A 20 10.96 -1.65 -13.69
CA GLU A 20 10.41 -2.43 -14.81
C GLU A 20 9.19 -3.30 -14.49
N MET A 21 8.47 -2.99 -13.41
CA MET A 21 7.30 -3.72 -12.95
C MET A 21 6.22 -3.75 -14.05
N GLY A 22 5.91 -4.95 -14.60
CA GLY A 22 4.90 -5.15 -15.63
C GLY A 22 5.35 -4.90 -17.08
N LEU A 23 6.65 -4.64 -17.34
CA LEU A 23 7.14 -4.46 -18.72
C LEU A 23 7.02 -5.72 -19.59
N ASP A 24 7.07 -6.89 -19.01
CA ASP A 24 6.81 -8.16 -19.67
C ASP A 24 5.35 -8.25 -20.14
N LEU A 25 4.41 -7.82 -19.32
CA LEU A 25 2.98 -7.80 -19.64
C LEU A 25 2.64 -6.76 -20.73
N ILE A 26 3.34 -5.63 -20.78
CA ILE A 26 3.18 -4.64 -21.86
C ILE A 26 3.53 -5.24 -23.21
N LYS A 27 4.53 -6.12 -23.27
CA LYS A 27 4.95 -6.78 -24.51
C LYS A 27 3.96 -7.86 -24.96
N GLU A 28 3.26 -8.46 -24.01
CA GLU A 28 2.36 -9.58 -24.26
C GLU A 28 0.92 -9.12 -24.54
N TYR A 29 0.46 -8.03 -23.88
CA TYR A 29 -0.92 -7.58 -23.94
C TYR A 29 -1.04 -6.10 -24.36
N GLU A 30 -1.62 -5.81 -25.52
CA GLU A 30 -1.78 -4.42 -26.02
C GLU A 30 -2.63 -3.55 -25.05
N TRP A 31 -3.67 -4.12 -24.43
CA TRP A 31 -4.48 -3.37 -23.46
C TRP A 31 -3.69 -2.97 -22.20
N VAL A 32 -2.63 -3.70 -21.84
CA VAL A 32 -1.75 -3.32 -20.73
C VAL A 32 -0.98 -2.06 -21.09
N LYS A 33 -0.49 -1.96 -22.32
CA LYS A 33 0.18 -0.76 -22.82
C LYS A 33 -0.77 0.46 -22.80
N GLU A 34 -2.02 0.26 -23.23
CA GLU A 34 -3.05 1.30 -23.15
C GLU A 34 -3.32 1.72 -21.70
N ARG A 35 -3.36 0.77 -20.75
CA ARG A 35 -3.50 1.03 -19.33
C ARG A 35 -2.38 1.95 -18.81
N TYR A 36 -1.14 1.71 -19.17
CA TYR A 36 -0.01 2.58 -18.80
C TYR A 36 -0.12 3.97 -19.45
N SER A 37 -0.61 4.06 -20.68
CA SER A 37 -0.87 5.35 -21.35
C SER A 37 -1.93 6.16 -20.62
N ILE A 38 -3.11 5.57 -20.36
CA ILE A 38 -4.19 6.21 -19.59
C ILE A 38 -3.69 6.63 -18.19
N SER A 39 -2.89 5.78 -17.57
CA SER A 39 -2.32 6.08 -16.25
C SER A 39 -1.41 7.31 -16.31
N SER A 40 -0.58 7.43 -17.35
CA SER A 40 0.30 8.57 -17.53
C SER A 40 -0.48 9.87 -17.72
N ASP A 41 -1.58 9.83 -18.48
CA ASP A 41 -2.47 10.99 -18.67
C ASP A 41 -3.12 11.43 -17.34
N ILE A 42 -3.63 10.48 -16.54
CA ILE A 42 -4.24 10.78 -15.24
C ILE A 42 -3.22 11.33 -14.24
N LEU A 43 -2.04 10.74 -14.21
CA LEU A 43 -1.00 11.11 -13.25
C LEU A 43 -0.27 12.40 -13.63
N GLY A 44 -0.18 12.72 -14.93
CA GLY A 44 0.51 13.89 -15.45
C GLY A 44 2.02 13.70 -15.63
N TYR A 45 2.49 12.44 -15.63
CA TYR A 45 3.87 12.07 -15.91
C TYR A 45 3.93 10.69 -16.60
N ASN A 46 5.03 10.41 -17.31
CA ASN A 46 5.25 9.11 -17.92
C ASN A 46 5.51 8.05 -16.83
N VAL A 47 4.59 7.12 -16.64
CA VAL A 47 4.67 6.10 -15.59
C VAL A 47 5.85 5.16 -15.81
N LEU A 48 6.16 4.80 -17.07
CA LEU A 48 7.26 3.90 -17.39
C LEU A 48 8.63 4.54 -17.12
N ASP A 49 8.78 5.83 -17.42
CA ASP A 49 10.00 6.56 -17.11
C ASP A 49 10.17 6.70 -15.59
N ALA A 50 9.10 7.08 -14.89
CA ALA A 50 9.12 7.28 -13.46
C ALA A 50 9.40 5.99 -12.67
N GLN A 51 8.89 4.83 -13.12
CA GLN A 51 9.17 3.57 -12.42
C GLN A 51 10.61 3.06 -12.61
N ASN A 52 11.32 3.57 -13.64
CA ASN A 52 12.74 3.25 -13.87
C ASN A 52 13.68 4.25 -13.18
N ASP A 53 13.16 5.35 -12.65
CA ASP A 53 13.92 6.27 -11.83
C ASP A 53 13.87 5.83 -10.35
N HIS A 54 15.01 5.33 -9.84
CA HIS A 54 15.14 4.86 -8.46
C HIS A 54 14.78 5.94 -7.41
N ASN A 55 14.98 7.23 -7.72
CA ASN A 55 14.64 8.30 -6.80
C ASN A 55 13.11 8.47 -6.74
N LEU A 56 12.43 8.48 -7.89
CA LEU A 56 10.98 8.63 -7.95
C LEU A 56 10.26 7.38 -7.43
N LEU A 57 10.74 6.19 -7.78
CA LEU A 57 10.11 4.92 -7.40
C LEU A 57 9.91 4.76 -5.88
N ASN A 58 10.75 5.41 -5.07
CA ASN A 58 10.69 5.34 -3.61
C ASN A 58 9.87 6.46 -2.97
N LEU A 59 9.45 7.46 -3.73
CA LEU A 59 8.58 8.52 -3.24
C LEU A 59 7.13 8.05 -3.19
N THR A 60 6.43 8.34 -2.10
CA THR A 60 5.08 7.79 -1.84
C THR A 60 4.05 8.22 -2.89
N GLU A 61 4.15 9.44 -3.43
CA GLU A 61 3.30 9.97 -4.48
C GLU A 61 3.48 9.26 -5.84
N TYR A 62 4.62 8.59 -6.06
CA TYR A 62 4.91 7.79 -7.25
C TYR A 62 4.71 6.30 -7.00
N SER A 63 5.26 5.76 -5.90
CA SER A 63 5.20 4.32 -5.62
C SER A 63 3.79 3.79 -5.47
N GLN A 64 2.89 4.54 -4.83
CA GLN A 64 1.51 4.10 -4.62
C GLN A 64 0.73 3.94 -5.93
N PRO A 65 0.68 4.94 -6.85
CA PRO A 65 0.06 4.75 -8.15
C PRO A 65 0.66 3.59 -8.94
N MET A 66 1.99 3.45 -8.95
CA MET A 66 2.67 2.38 -9.71
C MET A 66 2.29 0.98 -9.21
N ILE A 67 2.27 0.75 -7.89
CA ILE A 67 1.84 -0.51 -7.30
C ILE A 67 0.37 -0.78 -7.64
N PHE A 68 -0.49 0.24 -7.57
CA PHE A 68 -1.91 0.10 -7.92
C PHE A 68 -2.10 -0.26 -9.40
N ILE A 69 -1.42 0.43 -10.32
CA ILE A 69 -1.50 0.17 -11.77
C ILE A 69 -1.13 -1.30 -12.03
N PHE A 70 0.02 -1.75 -11.55
CA PHE A 70 0.46 -3.12 -11.73
C PHE A 70 -0.50 -4.13 -11.10
N SER A 71 -0.94 -3.91 -9.87
CA SER A 71 -1.90 -4.78 -9.19
C SER A 71 -3.23 -4.87 -9.95
N SER A 72 -3.72 -3.75 -10.52
CA SER A 72 -4.94 -3.72 -11.32
C SER A 72 -4.83 -4.56 -12.59
N ILE A 73 -3.66 -4.57 -13.22
CA ILE A 73 -3.39 -5.39 -14.40
C ILE A 73 -3.44 -6.89 -14.02
N ILE A 74 -2.79 -7.28 -12.94
CA ILE A 74 -2.84 -8.66 -12.44
C ILE A 74 -4.26 -9.07 -12.05
N ILE A 75 -5.01 -8.18 -11.41
CA ILE A 75 -6.43 -8.41 -11.07
C ILE A 75 -7.23 -8.71 -12.34
N ASP A 76 -7.13 -7.85 -13.36
CA ASP A 76 -7.92 -7.99 -14.58
C ASP A 76 -7.53 -9.24 -15.40
N LEU A 77 -6.24 -9.62 -15.38
CA LEU A 77 -5.78 -10.87 -16.00
C LEU A 77 -6.30 -12.14 -15.31
N LEU A 78 -6.57 -12.09 -14.01
CA LEU A 78 -6.91 -13.27 -13.22
C LEU A 78 -8.37 -13.34 -12.81
N LYS A 79 -9.10 -12.22 -12.84
CA LYS A 79 -10.43 -12.09 -12.25
C LYS A 79 -11.43 -13.13 -12.75
N ASP A 80 -11.49 -13.36 -14.06
CA ASP A 80 -12.41 -14.33 -14.66
C ASP A 80 -12.05 -15.74 -14.21
N LYS A 81 -10.77 -16.12 -14.27
CA LYS A 81 -10.28 -17.43 -13.82
C LYS A 81 -10.56 -17.67 -12.33
N ILE A 82 -10.42 -16.64 -11.51
CA ILE A 82 -10.72 -16.72 -10.08
C ILE A 82 -12.21 -16.94 -9.88
N SER A 83 -13.05 -16.15 -10.53
CA SER A 83 -14.52 -16.25 -10.41
C SER A 83 -15.08 -17.56 -10.91
N GLU A 84 -14.47 -18.18 -11.92
CA GLU A 84 -14.87 -19.47 -12.46
C GLU A 84 -14.50 -20.65 -11.55
N ASN A 85 -13.39 -20.53 -10.80
CA ASN A 85 -12.81 -21.65 -10.06
C ASN A 85 -13.10 -21.63 -8.56
N TYR A 86 -13.46 -20.48 -7.99
CA TYR A 86 -13.68 -20.31 -6.56
C TYR A 86 -15.07 -19.75 -6.27
N ARG A 87 -15.73 -20.32 -5.26
CA ARG A 87 -17.05 -19.88 -4.85
C ARG A 87 -17.01 -18.72 -3.88
N ASP A 88 -16.16 -18.84 -2.86
CA ASP A 88 -16.03 -17.87 -1.80
C ASP A 88 -14.63 -17.23 -1.89
N ILE A 89 -14.60 -15.93 -2.10
CA ILE A 89 -13.38 -15.16 -2.26
C ILE A 89 -13.31 -14.12 -1.12
N ASN A 90 -12.32 -14.27 -0.27
CA ASN A 90 -11.99 -13.27 0.75
C ASN A 90 -10.88 -12.38 0.20
N ILE A 91 -11.01 -11.10 0.42
CA ILE A 91 -10.02 -10.11 -0.02
C ILE A 91 -9.57 -9.24 1.14
N ALA A 92 -8.29 -8.94 1.18
CA ALA A 92 -7.72 -7.98 2.12
C ALA A 92 -6.51 -7.28 1.49
N GLY A 93 -6.22 -6.08 1.95
CA GLY A 93 -5.06 -5.31 1.51
C GLY A 93 -4.40 -4.57 2.66
N HIS A 94 -3.08 -4.48 2.64
CA HIS A 94 -2.34 -3.72 3.62
C HIS A 94 -2.07 -2.32 3.11
N SER A 95 -2.53 -1.29 3.82
CA SER A 95 -2.33 0.13 3.47
C SER A 95 -2.82 0.43 2.05
N LEU A 96 -1.91 0.66 1.08
CA LEU A 96 -2.27 0.85 -0.33
C LEU A 96 -3.02 -0.37 -0.90
N GLY A 97 -2.68 -1.57 -0.48
CA GLY A 97 -3.33 -2.79 -0.95
C GLY A 97 -4.85 -2.84 -0.70
N GLU A 98 -5.36 -2.05 0.25
CA GLU A 98 -6.79 -1.89 0.46
C GLU A 98 -7.49 -1.33 -0.79
N TYR A 99 -6.89 -0.38 -1.48
CA TYR A 99 -7.42 0.18 -2.74
C TYR A 99 -7.40 -0.85 -3.88
N CYS A 100 -6.42 -1.75 -3.89
CA CYS A 100 -6.40 -2.88 -4.82
C CYS A 100 -7.54 -3.87 -4.51
N SER A 101 -7.81 -4.13 -3.23
CA SER A 101 -8.93 -4.99 -2.83
C SER A 101 -10.29 -4.37 -3.18
N LEU A 102 -10.45 -3.07 -2.97
CA LEU A 102 -11.65 -2.33 -3.38
C LEU A 102 -11.86 -2.33 -4.91
N TYR A 103 -10.77 -2.22 -5.67
CA TYR A 103 -10.82 -2.34 -7.12
C TYR A 103 -11.25 -3.76 -7.55
N PHE A 104 -10.68 -4.81 -6.96
CA PHE A 104 -11.12 -6.19 -7.19
C PHE A 104 -12.60 -6.38 -6.89
N ALA A 105 -13.11 -5.76 -5.83
CA ALA A 105 -14.51 -5.78 -5.43
C ALA A 105 -15.44 -4.92 -6.32
N ASN A 106 -14.92 -4.25 -7.37
CA ASN A 106 -15.64 -3.31 -8.23
C ASN A 106 -16.24 -2.09 -7.48
N ALA A 107 -15.60 -1.62 -6.41
CA ALA A 107 -16.05 -0.42 -5.70
C ALA A 107 -15.93 0.84 -6.56
N LEU A 108 -14.89 0.93 -7.39
CA LEU A 108 -14.66 1.98 -8.39
C LEU A 108 -14.05 1.37 -9.65
N ASN A 109 -14.24 2.04 -10.80
CA ASN A 109 -13.50 1.71 -12.02
C ASN A 109 -12.01 2.06 -11.87
N PHE A 110 -11.19 1.63 -12.83
CA PHE A 110 -9.73 1.81 -12.79
C PHE A 110 -9.33 3.29 -12.69
N GLU A 111 -9.89 4.14 -13.55
CA GLU A 111 -9.48 5.55 -13.63
C GLU A 111 -9.81 6.31 -12.35
N ASP A 112 -11.00 6.10 -11.81
CA ASP A 112 -11.42 6.77 -10.58
C ASP A 112 -10.64 6.25 -9.36
N MET A 113 -10.35 4.94 -9.30
CA MET A 113 -9.51 4.41 -8.23
C MET A 113 -8.08 4.93 -8.34
N LEU A 114 -7.53 5.07 -9.55
CA LEU A 114 -6.20 5.66 -9.76
C LEU A 114 -6.14 7.12 -9.32
N LYS A 115 -7.18 7.92 -9.58
CA LYS A 115 -7.30 9.31 -9.08
C LYS A 115 -7.32 9.36 -7.55
N VAL A 116 -8.03 8.43 -6.91
CA VAL A 116 -8.04 8.32 -5.43
C VAL A 116 -6.66 7.97 -4.90
N VAL A 117 -5.99 6.98 -5.50
CA VAL A 117 -4.63 6.57 -5.10
C VAL A 117 -3.61 7.69 -5.33
N LYS A 118 -3.72 8.45 -6.45
CA LYS A 118 -2.93 9.66 -6.70
C LYS A 118 -3.08 10.66 -5.56
N SER A 119 -4.32 11.05 -5.27
CA SER A 119 -4.62 12.04 -4.22
C SER A 119 -4.12 11.58 -2.85
N ARG A 120 -4.20 10.27 -2.55
CA ARG A 120 -3.64 9.69 -1.32
C ARG A 120 -2.12 9.84 -1.27
N GLY A 121 -1.42 9.46 -2.34
CA GLY A 121 0.04 9.56 -2.44
C GLY A 121 0.51 11.01 -2.26
N GLU A 122 -0.11 11.95 -2.96
CA GLU A 122 0.15 13.39 -2.86
C GLU A 122 -0.10 13.92 -1.44
N ALA A 123 -1.24 13.58 -0.82
CA ALA A 123 -1.55 14.01 0.54
C ALA A 123 -0.55 13.47 1.57
N MET A 124 -0.11 12.22 1.40
CA MET A 124 0.90 11.61 2.27
C MET A 124 2.28 12.24 2.08
N SER A 125 2.66 12.60 0.85
CA SER A 125 3.96 13.24 0.57
C SER A 125 4.08 14.61 1.22
N ILE A 126 3.01 15.39 1.28
CA ILE A 126 2.98 16.72 1.91
C ILE A 126 3.34 16.64 3.41
N VAL A 127 2.87 15.59 4.10
CA VAL A 127 3.13 15.41 5.53
C VAL A 127 4.39 14.59 5.82
N SER A 128 5.04 14.04 4.79
CA SER A 128 6.27 13.24 4.92
C SER A 128 7.53 14.10 5.05
N ASN A 129 7.53 15.06 5.99
CA ASN A 129 8.74 15.82 6.30
C ASN A 129 9.58 15.07 7.33
N PRO A 130 10.72 14.42 6.94
CA PRO A 130 11.51 13.58 7.82
C PRO A 130 12.22 14.36 8.95
N ASN A 131 12.29 15.68 8.84
CA ASN A 131 12.82 16.53 9.91
C ASN A 131 11.79 16.79 11.02
N LYS A 132 10.49 16.66 10.69
CA LYS A 132 9.39 16.99 11.60
C LYS A 132 8.63 15.75 12.08
N TYR A 133 8.42 14.78 11.20
CA TYR A 133 7.65 13.59 11.47
C TYR A 133 8.49 12.33 11.35
N ALA A 134 8.10 11.29 12.05
CA ALA A 134 8.70 9.97 11.93
C ALA A 134 7.65 8.87 12.12
N MET A 135 8.05 7.65 11.75
CA MET A 135 7.30 6.43 12.02
C MET A 135 8.24 5.38 12.62
N TYR A 136 7.71 4.59 13.54
CA TYR A 136 8.42 3.45 14.11
C TYR A 136 7.55 2.20 14.08
N ALA A 137 8.12 1.10 13.57
CA ALA A 137 7.59 -0.22 13.87
C ALA A 137 8.08 -0.64 15.26
N ILE A 138 7.16 -1.01 16.14
CA ILE A 138 7.48 -1.53 17.46
C ILE A 138 7.29 -3.04 17.43
N LEU A 139 8.39 -3.78 17.60
CA LEU A 139 8.35 -5.22 17.80
C LEU A 139 8.24 -5.49 19.30
N LYS A 140 7.07 -5.89 19.75
CA LYS A 140 6.79 -6.19 21.16
C LYS A 140 7.58 -7.42 21.61
N LYS A 141 8.06 -7.41 22.85
CA LYS A 141 8.81 -8.53 23.43
C LYS A 141 7.91 -9.73 23.72
N GLU A 142 6.64 -9.48 24.09
CA GLU A 142 5.65 -10.47 24.45
C GLU A 142 4.28 -10.02 23.91
N GLU A 143 3.27 -10.87 24.02
CA GLU A 143 1.88 -10.52 23.72
C GLU A 143 1.36 -9.53 24.78
N GLN A 144 1.79 -8.28 24.67
CA GLN A 144 1.31 -7.21 25.53
C GLN A 144 0.05 -6.61 24.93
N ILE A 145 -1.01 -6.54 25.70
CA ILE A 145 -2.14 -5.68 25.38
C ILE A 145 -1.66 -4.25 25.62
N ILE A 146 -1.60 -3.47 24.55
CA ILE A 146 -1.26 -2.05 24.64
C ILE A 146 -2.54 -1.29 24.95
N ASP A 147 -2.57 -0.61 26.08
CA ASP A 147 -3.65 0.31 26.39
C ASP A 147 -3.60 1.49 25.40
N GLU A 148 -4.66 1.65 24.60
CA GLU A 148 -4.75 2.72 23.60
C GLU A 148 -4.69 4.12 24.23
N SER A 149 -4.95 4.25 25.53
CA SER A 149 -4.85 5.51 26.25
C SER A 149 -3.45 6.11 26.31
N ILE A 150 -2.41 5.30 26.02
CA ILE A 150 -1.03 5.81 25.93
C ILE A 150 -0.77 6.65 24.67
N PHE A 151 -1.61 6.50 23.65
CA PHE A 151 -1.53 7.27 22.42
C PHE A 151 -2.23 8.62 22.57
N GLY A 152 -1.87 9.56 21.72
CA GLY A 152 -2.32 10.95 21.77
C GLY A 152 -1.14 11.90 21.93
N ASN A 153 -1.42 13.18 22.14
CA ASN A 153 -0.42 14.23 22.32
C ASN A 153 0.65 14.27 21.19
N GLY A 154 0.21 13.96 19.96
CA GLY A 154 1.08 13.96 18.78
C GLY A 154 1.76 12.61 18.48
N VAL A 155 1.37 11.52 19.16
CA VAL A 155 1.76 10.15 18.85
C VAL A 155 0.50 9.34 18.55
N TYR A 156 0.46 8.69 17.40
CA TYR A 156 -0.69 7.97 16.90
C TYR A 156 -0.31 6.54 16.52
N MET A 157 -1.21 5.59 16.74
CA MET A 157 -1.07 4.23 16.20
C MET A 157 -1.51 4.27 14.73
N ALA A 158 -0.57 4.00 13.83
CA ALA A 158 -0.80 3.97 12.38
C ALA A 158 -1.26 2.60 11.90
N ASN A 159 -0.67 1.51 12.44
CA ASN A 159 -1.01 0.15 12.08
C ASN A 159 -0.98 -0.77 13.30
N LEU A 160 -1.92 -1.69 13.35
CA LEU A 160 -1.90 -2.89 14.20
C LEU A 160 -1.67 -4.10 13.28
N ASN A 161 -0.40 -4.44 13.06
CA ASN A 161 -0.04 -5.50 12.10
C ASN A 161 -0.25 -6.91 12.68
N SER A 162 0.03 -7.08 13.96
CA SER A 162 -0.17 -8.34 14.68
C SER A 162 -0.11 -8.11 16.19
N ASP A 163 -0.35 -9.15 16.96
CA ASP A 163 -0.18 -9.12 18.42
C ASP A 163 1.24 -8.76 18.87
N LYS A 164 2.23 -8.90 17.96
CA LYS A 164 3.64 -8.61 18.22
C LYS A 164 4.18 -7.38 17.50
N GLN A 165 3.41 -6.76 16.61
CA GLN A 165 3.89 -5.60 15.85
C GLN A 165 2.83 -4.53 15.68
N ILE A 166 3.16 -3.33 16.11
CA ILE A 166 2.39 -2.12 15.82
C ILE A 166 3.29 -1.08 15.11
N VAL A 167 2.67 -0.16 14.39
CA VAL A 167 3.36 1.00 13.84
C VAL A 167 2.79 2.26 14.48
N ILE A 168 3.66 3.12 14.94
CA ILE A 168 3.31 4.44 15.47
C ILE A 168 3.88 5.54 14.59
N CYS A 169 3.20 6.67 14.53
CA CYS A 169 3.63 7.86 13.80
C CYS A 169 3.36 9.12 14.60
N GLY A 170 4.03 10.20 14.25
CA GLY A 170 3.82 11.51 14.87
C GLY A 170 4.97 12.47 14.72
N LEU A 171 4.95 13.52 15.54
CA LEU A 171 6.08 14.45 15.65
C LEU A 171 7.29 13.74 16.21
N LYS A 172 8.43 13.89 15.54
CA LYS A 172 9.69 13.19 15.88
C LYS A 172 10.07 13.36 17.37
N GLU A 173 10.02 14.57 17.88
CA GLU A 173 10.29 14.87 19.29
C GLU A 173 9.34 14.16 20.27
N LYS A 174 8.06 14.01 19.87
CA LYS A 174 7.05 13.33 20.68
C LYS A 174 7.26 11.80 20.66
N LEU A 175 7.67 11.28 19.51
CA LEU A 175 7.98 9.85 19.36
C LEU A 175 9.23 9.47 20.17
N GLU A 176 10.27 10.31 20.20
CA GLU A 176 11.44 10.05 21.05
C GLU A 176 11.07 10.06 22.54
N SER A 177 10.31 11.07 22.99
CA SER A 177 9.81 11.11 24.38
C SER A 177 8.90 9.91 24.71
N PHE A 178 8.09 9.47 23.75
CA PHE A 178 7.25 8.28 23.89
C PHE A 178 8.10 7.01 24.05
N LYS A 179 9.12 6.85 23.23
CA LYS A 179 10.05 5.71 23.28
C LYS A 179 10.81 5.64 24.61
N GLU A 180 11.23 6.78 25.15
CA GLU A 180 11.87 6.86 26.47
C GLU A 180 10.90 6.47 27.60
N LYS A 181 9.66 6.91 27.50
CA LYS A 181 8.62 6.66 28.51
C LYS A 181 8.09 5.23 28.48
N TYR A 182 7.89 4.67 27.30
CA TYR A 182 7.23 3.39 27.11
C TYR A 182 8.17 2.35 26.46
N ASN A 183 8.69 1.42 27.26
CA ASN A 183 9.53 0.32 26.77
C ASN A 183 8.66 -0.85 26.23
N LEU A 184 7.97 -0.60 25.12
CA LEU A 184 7.07 -1.58 24.52
C LEU A 184 7.81 -2.69 23.73
N GLY A 185 9.09 -2.52 23.45
CA GLY A 185 9.88 -3.46 22.68
C GLY A 185 10.96 -2.81 21.84
N LYS A 186 11.31 -3.42 20.70
CA LYS A 186 12.30 -2.86 19.77
C LYS A 186 11.64 -1.87 18.81
N TYR A 187 12.09 -0.62 18.83
CA TYR A 187 11.65 0.44 17.92
C TYR A 187 12.55 0.45 16.67
N ILE A 188 11.94 0.26 15.50
CA ILE A 188 12.61 0.23 14.18
C ILE A 188 12.10 1.43 13.40
N PRO A 189 12.97 2.39 12.97
CA PRO A 189 12.57 3.48 12.09
C PRO A 189 12.05 2.95 10.73
N LEU A 190 11.04 3.63 10.20
CA LEU A 190 10.46 3.34 8.89
C LEU A 190 10.67 4.51 7.93
#